data_140aa3bc5afd266dd80a5ccb85576a65
#
_entry.id   140aa3bc5afd266dd80a5ccb85576a65
#
_cell.length_a   1.000
_cell.length_b   1.000
_cell.length_c   1.000
_cell.angle_alpha   90.00
_cell.angle_beta   90.00
_cell.angle_gamma   90.00
#
_symmetry.space_group_name_H-M   'P 1'
#
loop_
_entity.id
_entity.type
_entity.pdbx_description
1 polymer ?
#
loop_
_entity_poly.entity_id
_entity_poly.type
_entity_poly.pdbx_seq_one_letter_code
_entity_poly.pdbx_strand_id
1 'polypeptide(L)' 'MTPKNYIVTKIEGEYAYIKDIESNSDDELFIALALLPMGTDVGTRLHYEMFEYSIIG' A
#
# COMPACT_ATOMS: atom_id res chain seq x y z
N MET A 1 -13.42 -6.10 10.42
CA MET A 1 -12.50 -5.17 9.73
C MET A 1 -12.87 -5.05 8.26
N THR A 2 -12.90 -3.84 7.74
CA THR A 2 -13.24 -3.61 6.34
C THR A 2 -11.98 -3.74 5.48
N PRO A 3 -11.95 -4.60 4.47
CA PRO A 3 -10.82 -4.68 3.56
C PRO A 3 -10.62 -3.37 2.82
N LYS A 4 -9.37 -3.05 2.51
CA LYS A 4 -9.03 -1.83 1.78
C LYS A 4 -8.05 -2.14 0.68
N ASN A 5 -8.09 -1.32 -0.37
CA ASN A 5 -7.17 -1.42 -1.48
C ASN A 5 -6.34 -0.15 -1.58
N TYR A 6 -5.05 -0.33 -1.79
CA TYR A 6 -4.10 0.78 -1.86
C TYR A 6 -3.27 0.69 -3.13
N ILE A 7 -2.66 1.81 -3.49
CA ILE A 7 -1.66 1.84 -4.55
C ILE A 7 -0.40 2.50 -3.99
N VAL A 8 0.76 1.94 -4.34
CA VAL A 8 2.03 2.51 -3.92
C VAL A 8 2.32 3.71 -4.81
N THR A 9 2.46 4.89 -4.21
CA THR A 9 2.69 6.13 -4.96
C THR A 9 4.16 6.51 -4.99
N LYS A 10 4.94 6.09 -3.99
CA LYS A 10 6.34 6.46 -3.90
C LYS A 10 7.07 5.50 -2.98
N ILE A 11 8.32 5.23 -3.29
CA ILE A 11 9.21 4.47 -2.42
C ILE A 11 10.42 5.33 -2.14
N GLU A 12 10.80 5.42 -0.86
CA GLU A 12 11.90 6.26 -0.44
C GLU A 12 12.70 5.52 0.63
N GLY A 13 13.88 5.04 0.26
CA GLY A 13 14.69 4.24 1.16
C GLY A 13 13.96 2.97 1.56
N GLU A 14 13.74 2.79 2.85
CA GLU A 14 13.09 1.60 3.40
C GLU A 14 11.60 1.82 3.66
N TYR A 15 11.03 2.89 3.11
CA TYR A 15 9.63 3.26 3.34
C TYR A 15 8.89 3.45 2.04
N ALA A 16 7.58 3.25 2.11
CA ALA A 16 6.69 3.47 0.98
C ALA A 16 5.56 4.40 1.39
N TYR A 17 5.05 5.15 0.42
CA TYR A 17 3.82 5.91 0.57
C TYR A 17 2.75 5.18 -0.21
N ILE A 18 1.62 4.91 0.43
CA ILE A 18 0.50 4.23 -0.21
C ILE A 18 -0.75 5.07 -0.06
N LYS A 19 -1.62 4.98 -1.05
CA LYS A 19 -2.85 5.75 -1.09
C LYS A 19 -4.03 4.81 -1.24
N ASP A 20 -5.10 5.07 -0.48
CA ASP A 20 -6.35 4.32 -0.57
C ASP A 20 -7.00 4.63 -1.93
N ILE A 21 -7.15 3.62 -2.77
CA ILE A 21 -7.69 3.78 -4.12
C ILE A 21 -9.15 4.20 -4.09
N GLU A 22 -9.88 3.80 -3.07
CA GLU A 22 -11.31 4.04 -2.98
C GLU A 22 -11.67 5.33 -2.26
N SER A 23 -10.68 6.05 -1.75
CA SER A 23 -10.89 7.30 -1.05
C SER A 23 -10.73 8.48 -2.01
N ASN A 24 -11.51 9.53 -1.78
CA ASN A 24 -11.37 10.78 -2.52
C ASN A 24 -10.33 11.70 -1.88
N SER A 25 -9.71 11.25 -0.80
CA SER A 25 -8.69 12.01 -0.09
C SER A 25 -7.34 11.88 -0.78
N ASP A 26 -6.52 12.91 -0.66
CA ASP A 26 -5.14 12.88 -1.14
C ASP A 26 -4.18 12.37 -0.06
N ASP A 27 -4.71 11.94 1.07
CA ASP A 27 -3.90 11.45 2.17
C ASP A 27 -3.18 10.17 1.80
N GLU A 28 -1.92 10.08 2.18
CA GLU A 28 -1.10 8.91 1.97
C GLU A 28 -0.67 8.34 3.31
N LEU A 29 -0.54 7.02 3.37
CA LEU A 29 0.02 6.35 4.54
C LEU A 29 1.51 6.13 4.31
N PHE A 30 2.29 6.33 5.34
CA PHE A 30 3.73 6.11 5.34
C PHE A 30 4.00 4.79 6.05
N ILE A 31 4.57 3.82 5.34
CA ILE A 31 4.70 2.46 5.86
C ILE A 31 6.07 1.88 5.51
N ALA A 32 6.62 1.07 6.41
CA ALA A 32 7.88 0.40 6.16
C ALA A 32 7.72 -0.64 5.05
N LEU A 33 8.64 -0.67 4.10
CA LEU A 33 8.66 -1.66 3.02
C LEU A 33 8.67 -3.08 3.55
N ALA A 34 9.29 -3.30 4.70
CA ALA A 34 9.38 -4.62 5.31
C ALA A 34 8.00 -5.20 5.67
N LEU A 35 6.98 -4.36 5.78
CA LEU A 35 5.61 -4.80 6.07
C LEU A 35 4.83 -5.13 4.81
N LEU A 36 5.39 -4.86 3.64
CA LEU A 36 4.73 -5.09 2.36
C LEU A 36 5.26 -6.36 1.70
N PRO A 37 4.46 -6.97 0.80
CA PRO A 37 4.91 -8.20 0.13
C PRO A 37 6.19 -7.98 -0.68
N MET A 38 6.95 -9.04 -0.84
CA MET A 38 8.13 -9.01 -1.70
C MET A 38 7.70 -8.69 -3.13
N GLY A 39 8.46 -7.84 -3.80
CA GLY A 39 8.13 -7.44 -5.17
C GLY A 39 7.28 -6.16 -5.24
N THR A 40 6.95 -5.56 -4.10
CA THR A 40 6.22 -4.30 -4.08
C THR A 40 7.07 -3.20 -4.70
N ASP A 41 6.46 -2.42 -5.61
CA ASP A 41 7.12 -1.31 -6.27
C ASP A 41 6.13 -0.17 -6.46
N VAL A 42 6.60 0.95 -6.96
CA VAL A 42 5.73 2.09 -7.30
C VAL A 42 4.70 1.61 -8.34
N GLY A 43 3.44 1.93 -8.10
CA GLY A 43 2.35 1.50 -8.97
C GLY A 43 1.74 0.17 -8.59
N THR A 44 2.36 -0.57 -7.66
CA THR A 44 1.81 -1.84 -7.20
C THR A 44 0.51 -1.59 -6.44
N ARG A 45 -0.51 -2.38 -6.74
CA ARG A 45 -1.76 -2.35 -6.00
C ARG A 45 -1.74 -3.38 -4.91
N LEU A 46 -2.19 -2.98 -3.73
CA LEU A 46 -2.16 -3.79 -2.53
C LEU A 46 -3.57 -3.95 -1.98
N HIS A 47 -3.85 -5.14 -1.49
CA HIS A 47 -5.08 -5.43 -0.75
C HIS A 47 -4.72 -5.60 0.71
N TYR A 48 -5.42 -4.91 1.59
CA TYR A 48 -5.21 -5.01 3.02
C TYR A 48 -6.42 -5.64 3.69
N GLU A 49 -6.20 -6.76 4.35
CA GLU A 49 -7.24 -7.49 5.06
C GLU A 49 -6.60 -8.32 6.15
N MET A 50 -7.24 -8.39 7.31
CA MET A 50 -6.77 -9.21 8.43
C MET A 50 -5.33 -8.88 8.83
N PHE A 51 -4.99 -7.61 8.84
CA PHE A 51 -3.66 -7.10 9.20
C PHE A 51 -2.56 -7.54 8.24
N GLU A 52 -2.91 -7.90 7.01
CA GLU A 52 -1.96 -8.40 6.04
C GLU A 52 -2.14 -7.71 4.69
N TYR A 53 -1.01 -7.35 4.05
CA TYR A 53 -1.01 -6.78 2.70
C TYR A 53 -0.70 -7.86 1.69
N SER A 54 -1.39 -7.84 0.56
CA SER A 54 -1.10 -8.73 -0.57
C SER A 54 -1.15 -7.93 -1.87
N ILE A 55 -0.41 -8.43 -2.87
CA ILE A 55 -0.37 -7.77 -4.19
C ILE A 55 -1.54 -8.29 -5.02
N ILE A 56 -2.29 -7.37 -5.65
CA ILE A 56 -3.45 -7.74 -6.46
C ILE A 56 -3.33 -7.33 -7.93
N GLY A 57 -2.21 -6.79 -8.32
CA GLY A 57 -2.10 -6.48 -9.75
C GLY A 57 -1.05 -5.49 -10.10
#